data_ca0d12138b1c28fcb56779b98996dd77
#
_entry.id   ca0d12138b1c28fcb56779b98996dd77
#
_cell.length_a   1.000
_cell.length_b   1.000
_cell.length_c   1.000
_cell.angle_alpha   90.00
_cell.angle_beta   90.00
_cell.angle_gamma   90.00
#
_symmetry.space_group_name_H-M   'P 1'
#
loop_
_entity.id
_entity.type
_entity.pdbx_description
1 polymer ?
#
loop_
_entity_poly.entity_id
_entity_poly.type
_entity_poly.pdbx_seq_one_letter_code
_entity_poly.pdbx_strand_id
1 'polypeptide(L)'
;MYKNYKVVVNTAAGRRRYMQYLIPYIVASPIVDRYDIWVNTHNGADIEFFKQIAEKFPVVNLVWQPDGVVNGNESINAFYKACVEPETIYFKLDDDVVWMEPGLIEKMVQFRVENPHYFLVTPLVINNSLSTYLLQ
;
A
#
# COMPACT_ATOMS: atom_id res chain seq x y z
N MET A 1 14.87 1.84 0.29
CA MET A 1 15.57 0.57 -0.01
C MET A 1 15.95 -0.13 1.26
N TYR A 2 15.77 -1.41 1.30
CA TYR A 2 16.22 -2.24 2.42
C TYR A 2 17.28 -3.21 1.93
N LYS A 3 18.52 -3.07 2.41
CA LYS A 3 19.69 -3.78 1.87
C LYS A 3 19.74 -3.60 0.35
N ASN A 4 19.74 -4.69 -0.42
CA ASN A 4 19.78 -4.63 -1.89
C ASN A 4 18.39 -4.68 -2.54
N TYR A 5 17.32 -4.60 -1.73
CA TYR A 5 15.95 -4.69 -2.22
C TYR A 5 15.30 -3.32 -2.31
N LYS A 6 14.69 -3.05 -3.44
CA LYS A 6 13.78 -1.93 -3.61
C LYS A 6 12.48 -2.23 -2.87
N VAL A 7 11.91 -1.25 -2.21
CA VAL A 7 10.65 -1.41 -1.46
C VAL A 7 9.58 -0.54 -2.11
N VAL A 8 8.55 -1.19 -2.62
CA VAL A 8 7.42 -0.54 -3.26
C VAL A 8 6.16 -0.85 -2.46
N VAL A 9 5.48 0.19 -1.98
CA VAL A 9 4.19 0.06 -1.31
C VAL A 9 3.08 0.35 -2.32
N ASN A 10 2.01 -0.42 -2.26
CA ASN A 10 0.89 -0.32 -3.19
C ASN A 10 -0.44 -0.28 -2.43
N THR A 11 -1.34 0.59 -2.88
CA THR A 11 -2.73 0.63 -2.39
C THR A 11 -3.68 0.84 -3.56
N ALA A 12 -4.71 0.00 -3.66
CA ALA A 12 -5.85 0.26 -4.53
C ALA A 12 -6.77 1.24 -3.80
N ALA A 13 -6.72 2.51 -4.19
CA ALA A 13 -7.27 3.61 -3.40
C ALA A 13 -8.57 4.15 -3.98
N GLY A 14 -9.60 4.17 -3.13
CA GLY A 14 -10.91 4.73 -3.48
C GLY A 14 -11.52 5.61 -2.41
N ARG A 15 -10.94 5.70 -1.22
CA ARG A 15 -11.55 6.35 -0.07
C ARG A 15 -10.59 7.31 0.64
N ARG A 16 -10.58 8.58 0.23
CA ARG A 16 -9.69 9.60 0.83
C ARG A 16 -9.91 9.74 2.34
N ARG A 17 -11.13 9.51 2.83
CA ARG A 17 -11.44 9.64 4.26
C ARG A 17 -10.60 8.74 5.16
N TYR A 18 -10.13 7.61 4.64
CA TYR A 18 -9.20 6.71 5.32
C TYR A 18 -7.76 6.94 4.89
N MET A 19 -7.54 7.21 3.60
CA MET A 19 -6.20 7.41 3.04
C MET A 19 -5.45 8.58 3.68
N GLN A 20 -6.15 9.61 4.13
CA GLN A 20 -5.53 10.73 4.83
C GLN A 20 -4.80 10.31 6.11
N TYR A 21 -5.18 9.19 6.71
CA TYR A 21 -4.50 8.63 7.90
C TYR A 21 -3.40 7.65 7.52
N LEU A 22 -3.54 6.92 6.43
CA LEU A 22 -2.57 5.92 5.96
C LEU A 22 -1.33 6.55 5.34
N ILE A 23 -1.50 7.51 4.46
CA ILE A 23 -0.42 8.10 3.68
C ILE A 23 0.74 8.60 4.54
N PRO A 24 0.51 9.31 5.68
CA PRO A 24 1.60 9.79 6.53
C PRO A 24 2.53 8.69 7.04
N TYR A 25 2.01 7.50 7.34
CA TYR A 25 2.85 6.37 7.78
C TYR A 25 3.81 5.92 6.69
N ILE A 26 3.36 5.92 5.46
CA ILE A 26 4.14 5.41 4.33
C ILE A 26 5.19 6.41 3.89
N VAL A 27 4.83 7.69 3.75
CA VAL A 27 5.76 8.74 3.30
C VAL A 27 6.82 9.05 4.36
N ALA A 28 6.55 8.75 5.64
CA ALA A 28 7.51 8.90 6.71
C ALA A 28 8.52 7.75 6.80
N SER A 29 8.27 6.62 6.16
CA SER A 29 9.17 5.47 6.22
C SER A 29 10.42 5.70 5.37
N PRO A 30 11.63 5.58 5.96
CA PRO A 30 12.88 5.84 5.22
C PRO A 30 13.24 4.75 4.22
N ILE A 31 12.63 3.57 4.31
CA ILE A 31 12.94 2.45 3.42
C ILE A 31 12.03 2.35 2.20
N VAL A 32 10.93 3.09 2.15
CA VAL A 32 10.01 3.08 1.02
C VAL A 32 10.60 3.88 -0.14
N ASP A 33 10.85 3.21 -1.25
CA ASP A 33 11.40 3.83 -2.45
C ASP A 33 10.32 4.45 -3.34
N ARG A 34 9.15 3.82 -3.39
CA ARG A 34 8.02 4.29 -4.16
C ARG A 34 6.71 3.85 -3.52
N TYR A 35 5.74 4.74 -3.50
CA TYR A 35 4.37 4.44 -3.10
C TYR A 35 3.45 4.57 -4.31
N ASP A 36 2.97 3.44 -4.81
CA ASP A 36 2.03 3.41 -5.94
C ASP A 36 0.60 3.45 -5.42
N ILE A 37 -0.09 4.54 -5.68
CA ILE A 37 -1.52 4.69 -5.42
C ILE A 37 -2.27 4.37 -6.70
N TRP A 38 -2.91 3.21 -6.73
CA TRP A 38 -3.74 2.77 -7.84
C TRP A 38 -5.11 3.42 -7.69
N VAL A 39 -5.43 4.35 -8.56
CA VAL A 39 -6.69 5.09 -8.51
C VAL A 39 -7.84 4.15 -8.87
N ASN A 40 -8.66 3.81 -7.87
CA ASN A 40 -9.77 2.87 -7.98
C ASN A 40 -11.08 3.54 -7.58
N THR A 41 -11.34 4.72 -8.11
CA THR A 41 -12.53 5.52 -7.83
C THR A 41 -12.88 6.42 -9.01
N HIS A 42 -14.16 6.75 -9.13
CA HIS A 42 -14.67 7.79 -10.03
C HIS A 42 -14.98 9.11 -9.30
N ASN A 43 -14.84 9.14 -7.97
CA ASN A 43 -15.14 10.33 -7.19
C ASN A 43 -14.09 11.42 -7.43
N GLY A 44 -14.53 12.56 -7.96
CA GLY A 44 -13.63 13.66 -8.31
C GLY A 44 -12.87 14.25 -7.13
N ALA A 45 -13.49 14.31 -5.94
CA ALA A 45 -12.84 14.83 -4.73
C ALA A 45 -11.72 13.89 -4.25
N ASP A 46 -11.92 12.57 -4.34
CA ASP A 46 -10.89 11.59 -4.01
C ASP A 46 -9.73 11.66 -5.01
N ILE A 47 -10.01 11.76 -6.30
CA ILE A 47 -9.00 11.88 -7.34
C ILE A 47 -8.16 13.15 -7.15
N GLU A 48 -8.80 14.28 -6.88
CA GLU A 48 -8.10 15.54 -6.63
C GLU A 48 -7.20 15.45 -5.40
N PHE A 49 -7.67 14.83 -4.34
CA PHE A 49 -6.85 14.59 -3.15
C PHE A 49 -5.59 13.79 -3.48
N PHE A 50 -5.71 12.71 -4.26
CA PHE A 50 -4.56 11.89 -4.65
C PHE A 50 -3.57 12.67 -5.54
N LYS A 51 -4.07 13.50 -6.43
CA LYS A 51 -3.22 14.38 -7.25
C LYS A 51 -2.42 15.35 -6.39
N GLN A 52 -3.05 15.97 -5.40
CA GLN A 52 -2.36 16.87 -4.47
C GLN A 52 -1.28 16.17 -3.67
N ILE A 53 -1.55 14.95 -3.19
CA ILE A 53 -0.58 14.14 -2.46
C ILE A 53 0.62 13.78 -3.36
N ALA A 54 0.38 13.41 -4.60
CA ALA A 54 1.46 13.07 -5.55
C ALA A 54 2.35 14.29 -5.87
N GLU A 55 1.77 15.48 -5.93
CA GLU A 55 2.53 16.72 -6.11
C GLU A 55 3.38 17.05 -4.88
N LYS A 56 2.86 16.79 -3.69
CA LYS A 56 3.51 17.13 -2.43
C LYS A 56 4.64 16.17 -2.06
N PHE A 57 4.49 14.88 -2.35
CA PHE A 57 5.44 13.85 -1.96
C PHE A 57 6.02 13.13 -3.18
N PRO A 58 7.33 13.34 -3.49
CA PRO A 58 7.96 12.71 -4.67
C PRO A 58 7.94 11.19 -4.66
N VAL A 59 7.85 10.56 -3.48
CA VAL A 59 7.77 9.11 -3.35
C VAL A 59 6.44 8.54 -3.85
N VAL A 60 5.41 9.37 -3.91
CA VAL A 60 4.06 8.97 -4.34
C VAL A 60 3.96 9.00 -5.85
N ASN A 61 3.51 7.89 -6.42
CA ASN A 61 3.24 7.75 -7.84
C ASN A 61 1.78 7.32 -8.04
N LEU A 62 1.02 8.07 -8.84
CA LEU A 62 -0.34 7.68 -9.18
C LEU A 62 -0.33 6.73 -10.37
N VAL A 63 -1.02 5.61 -10.22
CA VAL A 63 -1.20 4.65 -11.29
C VAL A 63 -2.67 4.66 -11.69
N TRP A 64 -2.93 4.96 -12.95
CA TRP A 64 -4.27 4.96 -13.50
C TRP A 64 -4.57 3.58 -14.07
N GLN A 65 -5.84 3.14 -13.97
CA GLN A 65 -6.21 1.87 -14.55
C GLN A 65 -5.95 1.87 -16.07
N PRO A 66 -5.45 0.76 -16.63
CA PRO A 66 -5.37 0.59 -18.07
C PRO A 66 -6.71 0.92 -18.68
N ASP A 67 -6.97 1.47 -19.70
CA ASP A 67 -8.26 1.82 -20.33
C ASP A 67 -9.12 2.83 -19.56
N GLY A 68 -8.65 3.36 -18.41
CA GLY A 68 -9.41 4.30 -17.60
C GLY A 68 -10.67 3.71 -16.94
N VAL A 69 -10.80 2.38 -16.91
CA VAL A 69 -11.94 1.67 -16.35
C VAL A 69 -11.66 1.28 -14.91
N VAL A 70 -12.63 1.55 -14.02
CA VAL A 70 -12.58 1.16 -12.61
C VAL A 70 -13.67 0.10 -12.38
N ASN A 71 -13.27 -1.15 -12.17
CA ASN A 71 -14.13 -2.32 -12.06
C ASN A 71 -13.93 -3.09 -10.74
N GLY A 72 -13.85 -2.39 -9.61
CA GLY A 72 -13.77 -3.05 -8.32
C GLY A 72 -12.65 -4.11 -8.24
N ASN A 73 -13.03 -5.38 -8.05
CA ASN A 73 -12.07 -6.47 -7.89
C ASN A 73 -11.24 -6.75 -9.16
N GLU A 74 -11.77 -6.50 -10.34
CA GLU A 74 -11.01 -6.69 -11.59
C GLU A 74 -9.87 -5.68 -11.70
N SER A 75 -10.09 -4.47 -11.24
CA SER A 75 -9.03 -3.44 -11.16
C SER A 75 -7.89 -3.85 -10.24
N ILE A 76 -8.21 -4.57 -9.16
CA ILE A 76 -7.21 -5.09 -8.22
C ILE A 76 -6.34 -6.17 -8.89
N ASN A 77 -6.89 -6.99 -9.77
CA ASN A 77 -6.12 -8.00 -10.49
C ASN A 77 -5.03 -7.38 -11.38
N ALA A 78 -5.28 -6.24 -11.98
CA ALA A 78 -4.27 -5.53 -12.77
C ALA A 78 -3.05 -5.14 -11.93
N PHE A 79 -3.26 -4.77 -10.68
CA PHE A 79 -2.22 -4.48 -9.72
C PHE A 79 -1.26 -5.66 -9.51
N TYR A 80 -1.77 -6.87 -9.27
CA TYR A 80 -0.91 -8.03 -9.05
C TYR A 80 -0.07 -8.39 -10.28
N LYS A 81 -0.60 -8.18 -11.48
CA LYS A 81 0.13 -8.41 -12.72
C LYS A 81 1.29 -7.44 -12.94
N ALA A 82 1.25 -6.28 -12.32
CA ALA A 82 2.29 -5.27 -12.43
C ALA A 82 3.42 -5.45 -11.40
N CYS A 83 3.28 -6.36 -10.43
CA CYS A 83 4.29 -6.59 -9.39
C CYS A 83 5.37 -7.56 -9.90
N VAL A 84 6.18 -7.12 -10.86
CA VAL A 84 7.12 -7.98 -11.58
C VAL A 84 8.58 -7.46 -11.62
N GLU A 85 8.88 -6.35 -10.98
CA GLU A 85 10.24 -5.82 -10.94
C GLU A 85 11.17 -6.76 -10.14
N PRO A 86 12.37 -7.10 -10.66
CA PRO A 86 13.29 -7.96 -9.93
C PRO A 86 13.86 -7.26 -8.69
N GLU A 87 14.30 -8.04 -7.71
CA GLU A 87 14.91 -7.56 -6.46
C GLU A 87 14.07 -6.48 -5.77
N THR A 88 12.75 -6.63 -5.84
CA THR A 88 11.78 -5.68 -5.30
C THR A 88 10.84 -6.38 -4.33
N ILE A 89 10.63 -5.76 -3.17
CA ILE A 89 9.64 -6.19 -2.21
C ILE A 89 8.41 -5.32 -2.37
N TYR A 90 7.28 -5.97 -2.63
CA TYR A 90 5.99 -5.32 -2.77
C TYR A 90 5.20 -5.44 -1.46
N PHE A 91 4.81 -4.31 -0.92
CA PHE A 91 4.03 -4.22 0.30
C PHE A 91 2.63 -3.69 -0.03
N LYS A 92 1.63 -4.56 0.01
CA LYS A 92 0.25 -4.18 -0.31
C LYS A 92 -0.49 -3.74 0.95
N LEU A 93 -1.15 -2.58 0.87
CA LEU A 93 -2.03 -2.07 1.91
C LEU A 93 -3.39 -1.73 1.30
N ASP A 94 -4.46 -2.10 2.01
CA ASP A 94 -5.81 -1.69 1.64
C ASP A 94 -6.04 -0.22 1.99
N ASP A 95 -7.01 0.41 1.36
CA ASP A 95 -7.27 1.85 1.52
C ASP A 95 -8.01 2.23 2.80
N ASP A 96 -8.40 1.25 3.61
CA ASP A 96 -9.11 1.43 4.88
C ASP A 96 -8.23 1.24 6.13
N VAL A 97 -6.92 1.14 5.94
CA VAL A 97 -5.97 1.11 7.05
C VAL A 97 -5.77 2.52 7.59
N VAL A 98 -6.14 2.75 8.84
CA VAL A 98 -6.08 4.08 9.47
C VAL A 98 -5.01 4.19 10.54
N TRP A 99 -4.44 3.07 10.98
CA TRP A 99 -3.38 3.01 11.97
C TRP A 99 -2.49 1.80 11.71
N MET A 100 -1.21 1.96 11.95
CA MET A 100 -0.27 0.84 11.99
C MET A 100 0.77 1.08 13.08
N GLU A 101 1.31 -0.03 13.60
CA GLU A 101 2.39 0.04 14.59
C GLU A 101 3.59 0.82 14.03
N PRO A 102 4.21 1.72 14.83
CA PRO A 102 5.44 2.38 14.40
C PRO A 102 6.52 1.39 13.97
N GLY A 103 7.09 1.61 12.79
CA GLY A 103 8.10 0.72 12.23
C GLY A 103 7.56 -0.57 11.63
N LEU A 104 6.23 -0.69 11.42
CA LEU A 104 5.63 -1.90 10.85
C LEU A 104 6.21 -2.23 9.47
N ILE A 105 6.35 -1.24 8.59
CA ILE A 105 6.85 -1.49 7.23
C ILE A 105 8.26 -2.06 7.28
N GLU A 106 9.14 -1.46 8.09
CA GLU A 106 10.51 -1.91 8.27
C GLU A 106 10.58 -3.34 8.84
N LYS A 107 9.79 -3.62 9.86
CA LYS A 107 9.72 -4.95 10.49
C LYS A 107 9.22 -6.01 9.52
N MET A 108 8.19 -5.71 8.74
CA MET A 108 7.62 -6.63 7.76
C MET A 108 8.61 -6.92 6.63
N VAL A 109 9.27 -5.89 6.12
CA VAL A 109 10.28 -6.03 5.06
C VAL A 109 11.47 -6.85 5.56
N GLN A 110 11.96 -6.55 6.77
CA GLN A 110 13.05 -7.30 7.39
C GLN A 110 12.68 -8.78 7.54
N PHE A 111 11.50 -9.07 8.06
CA PHE A 111 11.04 -10.44 8.23
C PHE A 111 10.95 -11.17 6.90
N ARG A 112 10.44 -10.52 5.86
CA ARG A 112 10.33 -11.12 4.51
C ARG A 112 11.69 -11.43 3.92
N VAL A 113 12.66 -10.55 4.08
CA VAL A 113 14.03 -10.75 3.57
C VAL A 113 14.73 -11.89 4.32
N GLU A 114 14.55 -11.98 5.63
CA GLU A 114 15.17 -13.00 6.47
C GLU A 114 14.50 -14.38 6.34
N ASN A 115 13.28 -14.42 5.79
CA ASN A 115 12.49 -15.65 5.65
C ASN A 115 11.99 -15.82 4.20
N PRO A 116 12.89 -15.96 3.22
CA PRO A 116 12.52 -15.98 1.80
C PRO A 116 11.70 -17.19 1.37
N HIS A 117 11.62 -18.21 2.22
CA HIS A 117 10.84 -19.42 1.96
C HIS A 117 9.32 -19.21 2.11
N TYR A 118 8.89 -18.11 2.74
CA TYR A 118 7.48 -17.77 2.80
C TYR A 118 7.04 -17.09 1.51
N PHE A 119 5.95 -17.56 0.92
CA PHE A 119 5.37 -16.94 -0.27
C PHE A 119 4.74 -15.58 0.06
N LEU A 120 4.06 -15.52 1.20
CA LEU A 120 3.32 -14.34 1.64
C LEU A 120 3.50 -14.15 3.15
N VAL A 121 3.67 -12.90 3.58
CA VAL A 121 3.76 -12.52 4.99
C VAL A 121 2.73 -11.45 5.27
N THR A 122 1.93 -11.63 6.33
CA THR A 122 0.93 -10.63 6.75
C THR A 122 1.08 -10.30 8.23
N PRO A 123 0.79 -9.05 8.62
CA PRO A 123 0.70 -8.69 10.03
C PRO A 123 -0.63 -9.13 10.61
N LEU A 124 -0.77 -9.03 11.93
CA LEU A 124 -2.06 -9.18 12.58
C LEU A 124 -2.94 -7.97 12.27
N VAL A 125 -4.12 -8.23 11.71
CA VAL A 125 -5.08 -7.19 11.33
C VAL A 125 -6.22 -7.16 12.34
N ILE A 126 -6.50 -5.98 12.90
CA ILE A 126 -7.56 -5.77 13.89
C ILE A 126 -8.72 -5.04 13.21
N ASN A 127 -9.56 -5.80 12.51
CA ASN A 127 -10.72 -5.23 11.80
C ASN A 127 -11.97 -6.10 11.88
N ASN A 128 -11.93 -7.18 12.65
CA ASN A 128 -13.07 -8.08 12.82
C ASN A 128 -13.22 -8.50 14.28
N SER A 129 -14.39 -9.04 14.63
CA SER A 129 -14.74 -9.38 16.01
C SER A 129 -13.84 -10.48 16.59
N LEU A 130 -13.41 -11.44 15.78
CA LEU A 130 -12.54 -12.51 16.24
C LEU A 130 -11.15 -11.98 16.61
N SER A 131 -10.53 -11.17 15.77
CA SER A 131 -9.24 -10.56 16.06
C SER A 131 -9.30 -9.68 17.30
N THR A 132 -10.36 -8.91 17.45
CA THR A 132 -10.58 -8.06 18.63
C THR A 132 -10.70 -8.90 19.89
N TYR A 133 -11.46 -10.00 19.83
CA TYR A 133 -11.63 -10.92 20.97
C TYR A 133 -10.28 -11.54 21.38
N LEU A 134 -9.49 -12.03 20.46
CA LEU A 134 -8.22 -12.71 20.75
C LEU A 134 -7.16 -11.77 21.33
N LEU A 135 -7.29 -10.46 21.13
CA LEU A 135 -6.34 -9.46 21.62
C LEU A 135 -6.75 -8.83 22.96
N GLN A 136 -7.91 -9.18 23.47
CA GLN A 136 -8.33 -8.77 24.81
C GLN A 136 -7.63 -9.67 25.85
#